data_205214c697b780ebf57686203d6723f0
#
_entry.id   205214c697b780ebf57686203d6723f0
#
_cell.length_a   1.000
_cell.length_b   1.000
_cell.length_c   1.000
_cell.angle_alpha   90.00
_cell.angle_beta   90.00
_cell.angle_gamma   90.00
#
_symmetry.space_group_name_H-M   'P 1'
#
loop_
_entity.id
_entity.type
_entity.pdbx_description
1 polymer ?
#
loop_
_entity_poly.entity_id
_entity_poly.type
_entity_poly.pdbx_seq_one_letter_code
_entity_poly.pdbx_strand_id
1 'polypeptide(L)'
;MRVGVAAAGRYHLLDLARELDVLGIEVRFYSFVPWNMAKKFGLRRCCHVGFLFVLFPLVMMERLVPRVLPGLIERLMCYALDIALILRMRRCDVLICMSGLYLWAPRYAKWRYGAQIHLHRSSRHILSQKEILEALPGARQVSDFMVSRELAGYALADHIIAPSIHVAESFAPWPKCAAKLVLNPLGVDLAQFPMRQTSKAEQLTVLFVGQWSYRKGVDVLCAAIRQLPTVKLVHVGTLDDAPFPGEPQYEHHDHVPQMDLPDYYAAAHLFVLASREDGFGVVLSQALASGLRVVCTERTGGPDLVRLAGIARLIKIVPPGEPNALRDAIAQSLSDLTNSSVSPINDSERNKLGWRAYGERTLEFMRFEMSHDRLEQMQPDYASAGRIRA
;
A
#
# COMPACT_ATOMS: atom_id res chain seq x y z
N MET A 1 -12.27 2.74 22.69
CA MET A 1 -11.94 3.39 21.42
C MET A 1 -12.78 2.76 20.32
N ARG A 2 -13.44 3.57 19.52
CA ARG A 2 -14.25 3.15 18.36
C ARG A 2 -13.59 3.66 17.10
N VAL A 3 -13.32 2.79 16.15
CA VAL A 3 -12.60 3.11 14.93
C VAL A 3 -13.49 2.89 13.72
N GLY A 4 -13.70 3.94 12.93
CA GLY A 4 -14.25 3.85 11.59
C GLY A 4 -13.13 3.64 10.57
N VAL A 5 -13.26 2.66 9.69
CA VAL A 5 -12.32 2.42 8.60
C VAL A 5 -13.07 2.50 7.29
N ALA A 6 -12.70 3.40 6.39
CA ALA A 6 -13.39 3.63 5.13
C ALA A 6 -12.49 3.42 3.92
N ALA A 7 -12.89 2.51 3.03
CA ALA A 7 -12.21 2.23 1.78
C ALA A 7 -13.21 1.95 0.66
N ALA A 8 -12.94 2.45 -0.55
CA ALA A 8 -13.80 2.17 -1.70
C ALA A 8 -13.77 0.67 -2.08
N GLY A 9 -12.60 0.04 -2.02
CA GLY A 9 -12.40 -1.37 -2.34
C GLY A 9 -11.82 -2.17 -1.17
N ARG A 10 -11.27 -3.32 -1.51
CA ARG A 10 -10.62 -4.19 -0.53
C ARG A 10 -9.43 -3.48 0.15
N TYR A 11 -8.49 -3.00 -0.59
CA TYR A 11 -7.23 -2.39 -0.13
C TYR A 11 -6.70 -3.00 1.21
N HIS A 12 -5.56 -2.55 1.67
CA HIS A 12 -4.96 -2.92 2.97
C HIS A 12 -5.83 -2.53 4.19
N LEU A 13 -6.79 -1.61 4.00
CA LEU A 13 -7.66 -1.16 5.09
C LEU A 13 -8.68 -2.22 5.54
N LEU A 14 -9.04 -3.19 4.69
CA LEU A 14 -9.85 -4.32 5.11
C LEU A 14 -9.06 -5.20 6.09
N ASP A 15 -7.79 -5.48 5.76
CA ASP A 15 -6.91 -6.28 6.61
C ASP A 15 -6.64 -5.55 7.93
N LEU A 16 -6.41 -4.21 7.89
CA LEU A 16 -6.32 -3.39 9.09
C LEU A 16 -7.57 -3.49 9.97
N ALA A 17 -8.76 -3.35 9.37
CA ALA A 17 -10.03 -3.43 10.11
C ALA A 17 -10.19 -4.79 10.79
N ARG A 18 -9.81 -5.89 10.12
CA ARG A 18 -9.78 -7.23 10.69
C ARG A 18 -8.84 -7.31 11.89
N GLU A 19 -7.60 -6.86 11.74
CA GLU A 19 -6.60 -6.96 12.80
C GLU A 19 -6.97 -6.10 14.03
N LEU A 20 -7.46 -4.89 13.83
CA LEU A 20 -7.93 -4.06 14.93
C LEU A 20 -9.11 -4.70 15.69
N ASP A 21 -10.02 -5.37 14.97
CA ASP A 21 -11.12 -6.12 15.58
C ASP A 21 -10.62 -7.33 16.39
N VAL A 22 -9.64 -8.07 15.87
CA VAL A 22 -8.97 -9.18 16.60
C VAL A 22 -8.21 -8.65 17.84
N LEU A 23 -7.68 -7.42 17.77
CA LEU A 23 -7.03 -6.74 18.90
C LEU A 23 -8.01 -6.17 19.93
N GLY A 24 -9.32 -6.41 19.78
CA GLY A 24 -10.35 -6.02 20.73
C GLY A 24 -10.85 -4.58 20.58
N ILE A 25 -10.63 -3.95 19.44
CA ILE A 25 -11.12 -2.61 19.12
C ILE A 25 -12.52 -2.70 18.51
N GLU A 26 -13.44 -1.81 18.89
CA GLU A 26 -14.74 -1.68 18.22
C GLU A 26 -14.53 -1.04 16.85
N VAL A 27 -14.58 -1.87 15.76
CA VAL A 27 -14.30 -1.45 14.39
C VAL A 27 -15.58 -1.47 13.55
N ARG A 28 -15.69 -0.47 12.65
CA ARG A 28 -16.67 -0.43 11.57
C ARG A 28 -15.94 -0.22 10.25
N PHE A 29 -16.02 -1.23 9.36
CA PHE A 29 -15.45 -1.16 8.02
C PHE A 29 -16.52 -0.75 7.00
N TYR A 30 -16.37 0.42 6.42
CA TYR A 30 -17.27 1.05 5.46
C TYR A 30 -16.72 0.87 4.05
N SER A 31 -17.41 0.09 3.21
CA SER A 31 -16.93 -0.20 1.85
C SER A 31 -18.07 -0.62 0.93
N PHE A 32 -17.86 -0.53 -0.40
CA PHE A 32 -18.74 -1.19 -1.36
C PHE A 32 -18.38 -2.67 -1.60
N VAL A 33 -17.34 -3.19 -0.99
CA VAL A 33 -17.00 -4.62 -1.04
C VAL A 33 -18.16 -5.44 -0.48
N PRO A 34 -18.73 -6.40 -1.25
CA PRO A 34 -19.80 -7.24 -0.76
C PRO A 34 -19.35 -8.09 0.43
N TRP A 35 -20.28 -8.37 1.33
CA TRP A 35 -20.00 -9.20 2.50
C TRP A 35 -19.36 -10.55 2.15
N ASN A 36 -19.84 -11.22 1.08
CA ASN A 36 -19.28 -12.50 0.66
C ASN A 36 -17.79 -12.44 0.30
N MET A 37 -17.32 -11.30 -0.19
CA MET A 37 -15.90 -11.07 -0.43
C MET A 37 -15.17 -10.71 0.87
N ALA A 38 -15.68 -9.78 1.67
CA ALA A 38 -15.05 -9.38 2.93
C ALA A 38 -14.87 -10.54 3.88
N LYS A 39 -15.84 -11.47 3.95
CA LYS A 39 -15.79 -12.71 4.75
C LYS A 39 -14.60 -13.61 4.37
N LYS A 40 -14.25 -13.70 3.07
CA LYS A 40 -13.11 -14.52 2.60
C LYS A 40 -11.77 -14.07 3.19
N PHE A 41 -11.68 -12.80 3.59
CA PHE A 41 -10.50 -12.20 4.22
C PHE A 41 -10.62 -12.10 5.75
N GLY A 42 -11.54 -12.85 6.36
CA GLY A 42 -11.64 -12.99 7.81
C GLY A 42 -12.32 -11.82 8.55
N LEU A 43 -12.91 -10.83 7.86
CA LEU A 43 -13.65 -9.77 8.53
C LEU A 43 -14.93 -10.31 9.17
N ARG A 44 -15.24 -9.94 10.43
CA ARG A 44 -16.48 -10.33 11.08
C ARG A 44 -17.68 -9.53 10.58
N ARG A 45 -18.87 -10.17 10.51
CA ARG A 45 -20.10 -9.54 9.99
C ARG A 45 -20.49 -8.28 10.74
N CYS A 46 -20.29 -8.23 12.04
CA CYS A 46 -20.60 -7.06 12.88
C CYS A 46 -19.77 -5.83 12.53
N CYS A 47 -18.58 -6.01 11.96
CA CYS A 47 -17.70 -4.91 11.55
C CYS A 47 -18.04 -4.37 10.15
N HIS A 48 -18.74 -5.12 9.30
CA HIS A 48 -18.96 -4.78 7.91
C HIS A 48 -20.19 -3.88 7.70
N VAL A 49 -20.00 -2.74 7.01
CA VAL A 49 -21.07 -1.84 6.57
C VAL A 49 -20.93 -1.62 5.05
N GLY A 50 -21.76 -2.34 4.27
CA GLY A 50 -21.69 -2.30 2.81
C GLY A 50 -22.45 -1.14 2.19
N PHE A 51 -21.92 -0.57 1.10
CA PHE A 51 -22.51 0.50 0.28
C PHE A 51 -22.89 0.04 -1.12
N LEU A 52 -22.70 -1.23 -1.46
CA LEU A 52 -22.83 -1.72 -2.85
C LEU A 52 -24.12 -1.27 -3.53
N PHE A 53 -25.27 -1.35 -2.82
CA PHE A 53 -26.57 -0.98 -3.39
C PHE A 53 -26.65 0.50 -3.75
N VAL A 54 -25.99 1.39 -3.00
CA VAL A 54 -25.99 2.83 -3.26
C VAL A 54 -25.09 3.18 -4.45
N LEU A 55 -23.98 2.45 -4.62
CA LEU A 55 -22.95 2.75 -5.61
C LEU A 55 -23.07 1.90 -6.87
N PHE A 56 -23.93 0.86 -6.86
CA PHE A 56 -24.07 -0.06 -7.98
C PHE A 56 -24.34 0.63 -9.32
N PRO A 57 -25.24 1.63 -9.43
CA PRO A 57 -25.46 2.34 -10.68
C PRO A 57 -24.20 3.05 -11.20
N LEU A 58 -23.42 3.68 -10.29
CA LEU A 58 -22.19 4.39 -10.67
C LEU A 58 -21.06 3.44 -11.07
N VAL A 59 -20.91 2.31 -10.39
CA VAL A 59 -19.96 1.24 -10.76
C VAL A 59 -20.32 0.65 -12.14
N MET A 60 -21.62 0.49 -12.43
CA MET A 60 -22.07 0.04 -13.76
C MET A 60 -21.82 1.12 -14.82
N MET A 61 -22.05 2.40 -14.51
CA MET A 61 -21.72 3.50 -15.43
C MET A 61 -20.23 3.55 -15.74
N GLU A 62 -19.35 3.36 -14.76
CA GLU A 62 -17.91 3.31 -14.98
C GLU A 62 -17.50 2.20 -15.96
N ARG A 63 -18.17 1.06 -15.91
CA ARG A 63 -17.95 -0.06 -16.84
C ARG A 63 -18.51 0.17 -18.24
N LEU A 64 -19.66 0.85 -18.35
CA LEU A 64 -20.39 1.01 -19.61
C LEU A 64 -19.97 2.27 -20.39
N VAL A 65 -19.46 3.31 -19.70
CA VAL A 65 -19.16 4.63 -20.29
C VAL A 65 -17.71 5.08 -20.03
N PRO A 66 -16.70 4.20 -20.13
CA PRO A 66 -15.36 4.50 -19.68
C PRO A 66 -14.62 5.56 -20.50
N ARG A 67 -15.12 5.91 -21.71
CA ARG A 67 -14.37 6.73 -22.68
C ARG A 67 -14.93 8.13 -22.92
N VAL A 68 -16.15 8.44 -22.48
CA VAL A 68 -16.81 9.71 -22.88
C VAL A 68 -16.59 10.84 -21.87
N LEU A 69 -16.58 10.56 -20.56
CA LEU A 69 -16.39 11.59 -19.52
C LEU A 69 -15.71 11.01 -18.25
N PRO A 70 -14.44 10.57 -18.33
CA PRO A 70 -13.78 9.90 -17.21
C PRO A 70 -13.68 10.80 -15.95
N GLY A 71 -13.45 12.10 -16.10
CA GLY A 71 -13.38 13.04 -14.97
C GLY A 71 -14.72 13.29 -14.27
N LEU A 72 -15.86 13.12 -14.96
CA LEU A 72 -17.19 13.24 -14.35
C LEU A 72 -17.49 12.03 -13.47
N ILE A 73 -17.17 10.83 -13.94
CA ILE A 73 -17.39 9.58 -13.20
C ILE A 73 -16.52 9.57 -11.93
N GLU A 74 -15.26 9.97 -12.03
CA GLU A 74 -14.36 10.12 -10.88
C GLU A 74 -14.96 11.04 -9.80
N ARG A 75 -15.48 12.21 -10.20
CA ARG A 75 -16.12 13.16 -9.29
C ARG A 75 -17.38 12.58 -8.63
N LEU A 76 -18.27 11.99 -9.45
CA LEU A 76 -19.51 11.39 -8.96
C LEU A 76 -19.22 10.25 -7.98
N MET A 77 -18.22 9.42 -8.26
CA MET A 77 -17.83 8.33 -7.37
C MET A 77 -17.33 8.86 -6.04
N CYS A 78 -16.43 9.85 -6.02
CA CYS A 78 -15.93 10.45 -4.78
C CYS A 78 -17.06 11.07 -3.94
N TYR A 79 -17.99 11.81 -4.56
CA TYR A 79 -19.12 12.40 -3.84
C TYR A 79 -20.09 11.34 -3.32
N ALA A 80 -20.38 10.30 -4.13
CA ALA A 80 -21.25 9.22 -3.70
C ALA A 80 -20.65 8.41 -2.54
N LEU A 81 -19.33 8.19 -2.53
CA LEU A 81 -18.62 7.57 -1.41
C LEU A 81 -18.72 8.42 -0.13
N ASP A 82 -18.51 9.74 -0.23
CA ASP A 82 -18.67 10.65 0.91
C ASP A 82 -20.09 10.62 1.47
N ILE A 83 -21.10 10.77 0.62
CA ILE A 83 -22.51 10.77 1.02
C ILE A 83 -22.89 9.42 1.65
N ALA A 84 -22.53 8.30 1.02
CA ALA A 84 -22.81 6.98 1.55
C ALA A 84 -22.18 6.76 2.94
N LEU A 85 -20.95 7.25 3.14
CA LEU A 85 -20.27 7.17 4.41
C LEU A 85 -20.94 8.05 5.46
N ILE A 86 -21.28 9.30 5.15
CA ILE A 86 -21.98 10.24 6.06
C ILE A 86 -23.30 9.63 6.54
N LEU A 87 -24.11 9.08 5.62
CA LEU A 87 -25.43 8.51 5.94
C LEU A 87 -25.35 7.24 6.80
N ARG A 88 -24.25 6.50 6.73
CA ARG A 88 -24.10 5.21 7.44
C ARG A 88 -23.12 5.27 8.60
N MET A 89 -22.37 6.36 8.72
CA MET A 89 -21.36 6.53 9.76
C MET A 89 -21.99 6.55 11.13
N ARG A 90 -21.43 5.76 12.03
CA ARG A 90 -21.69 5.85 13.45
C ARG A 90 -20.61 6.65 14.15
N ARG A 91 -20.88 7.12 15.36
CA ARG A 91 -19.88 7.81 16.17
C ARG A 91 -18.61 6.98 16.28
N CYS A 92 -17.49 7.60 15.94
CA CYS A 92 -16.14 7.03 16.07
C CYS A 92 -15.22 8.04 16.75
N ASP A 93 -14.20 7.53 17.40
CA ASP A 93 -13.17 8.33 18.06
C ASP A 93 -12.01 8.60 17.07
N VAL A 94 -11.78 7.64 16.12
CA VAL A 94 -10.84 7.77 15.01
C VAL A 94 -11.53 7.34 13.72
N LEU A 95 -11.36 8.12 12.65
CA LEU A 95 -11.73 7.72 11.29
C LEU A 95 -10.48 7.53 10.43
N ILE A 96 -10.25 6.29 10.01
CA ILE A 96 -9.20 5.91 9.08
C ILE A 96 -9.79 5.84 7.68
N CYS A 97 -9.23 6.54 6.69
CA CYS A 97 -9.71 6.47 5.32
C CYS A 97 -8.59 6.64 4.29
N MET A 98 -8.86 6.16 3.06
CA MET A 98 -7.98 6.38 1.91
C MET A 98 -7.99 7.84 1.51
N SER A 99 -6.81 8.43 1.30
CA SER A 99 -6.67 9.79 0.82
C SER A 99 -7.27 9.96 -0.59
N GLY A 100 -7.72 11.15 -0.90
CA GLY A 100 -8.33 11.48 -2.18
C GLY A 100 -9.78 10.99 -2.37
N LEU A 101 -10.12 9.79 -1.88
CA LEU A 101 -11.44 9.20 -2.06
C LEU A 101 -12.51 9.84 -1.15
N TYR A 102 -12.12 10.25 0.06
CA TYR A 102 -13.01 10.83 1.06
C TYR A 102 -12.53 12.22 1.47
N LEU A 103 -13.43 13.19 1.52
CA LEU A 103 -13.15 14.56 1.99
C LEU A 103 -14.26 15.11 2.84
N TRP A 104 -15.52 14.98 2.42
CA TRP A 104 -16.66 15.50 3.17
C TRP A 104 -17.01 14.63 4.38
N ALA A 105 -16.89 13.33 4.24
CA ALA A 105 -17.15 12.41 5.34
C ALA A 105 -16.13 12.55 6.49
N PRO A 106 -14.81 12.67 6.26
CA PRO A 106 -13.85 13.03 7.31
C PRO A 106 -14.15 14.40 7.96
N ARG A 107 -14.51 15.43 7.18
CA ARG A 107 -14.94 16.74 7.74
C ARG A 107 -16.14 16.60 8.65
N TYR A 108 -17.15 15.83 8.22
CA TYR A 108 -18.34 15.55 9.00
C TYR A 108 -18.00 14.80 10.31
N ALA A 109 -17.15 13.77 10.24
CA ALA A 109 -16.72 13.00 11.41
C ALA A 109 -16.00 13.88 12.45
N LYS A 110 -15.09 14.74 11.97
CA LYS A 110 -14.38 15.70 12.82
C LYS A 110 -15.32 16.70 13.47
N TRP A 111 -16.21 17.34 12.68
CA TRP A 111 -17.19 18.29 13.17
C TRP A 111 -18.23 17.67 14.11
N ARG A 112 -18.79 16.51 13.72
CA ARG A 112 -19.96 15.91 14.43
C ARG A 112 -19.58 15.11 15.66
N TYR A 113 -18.40 14.45 15.62
CA TYR A 113 -17.98 13.50 16.65
C TYR A 113 -16.68 13.88 17.35
N GLY A 114 -15.96 14.89 16.87
CA GLY A 114 -14.60 15.20 17.32
C GLY A 114 -13.60 14.11 16.98
N ALA A 115 -13.86 13.34 15.91
CA ALA A 115 -13.01 12.22 15.54
C ALA A 115 -11.65 12.69 15.01
N GLN A 116 -10.56 12.02 15.42
CA GLN A 116 -9.27 12.16 14.75
C GLN A 116 -9.33 11.56 13.34
N ILE A 117 -8.72 12.22 12.37
CA ILE A 117 -8.71 11.80 10.96
C ILE A 117 -7.32 11.28 10.59
N HIS A 118 -7.24 9.98 10.32
CA HIS A 118 -6.04 9.31 9.84
C HIS A 118 -6.19 9.00 8.35
N LEU A 119 -5.44 9.73 7.49
CA LEU A 119 -5.44 9.50 6.05
C LEU A 119 -4.35 8.52 5.67
N HIS A 120 -4.71 7.42 5.00
CA HIS A 120 -3.75 6.50 4.43
C HIS A 120 -3.38 6.93 3.01
N ARG A 121 -2.14 7.34 2.83
CA ARG A 121 -1.58 7.71 1.53
C ARG A 121 -0.76 6.54 0.96
N SER A 122 -1.28 5.90 -0.09
CA SER A 122 -0.67 4.68 -0.65
C SER A 122 0.44 4.95 -1.67
N SER A 123 0.74 6.21 -1.99
CA SER A 123 1.74 6.64 -2.98
C SER A 123 2.40 7.92 -2.49
N ARG A 124 3.36 8.46 -3.25
CA ARG A 124 4.02 9.73 -2.95
C ARG A 124 3.03 10.89 -2.80
N HIS A 125 3.47 12.02 -2.23
CA HIS A 125 2.69 13.26 -2.23
C HIS A 125 2.10 13.51 -3.63
N ILE A 126 0.84 13.93 -3.71
CA ILE A 126 0.08 13.95 -4.99
C ILE A 126 0.78 14.76 -6.09
N LEU A 127 1.43 15.87 -5.75
CA LEU A 127 2.16 16.68 -6.73
C LEU A 127 3.43 15.97 -7.20
N SER A 128 4.17 15.32 -6.30
CA SER A 128 5.34 14.51 -6.67
C SER A 128 4.95 13.29 -7.52
N GLN A 129 3.82 12.66 -7.23
CA GLN A 129 3.29 11.58 -8.04
C GLN A 129 2.88 12.08 -9.44
N LYS A 130 2.21 13.23 -9.53
CA LYS A 130 1.81 13.85 -10.80
C LYS A 130 3.02 14.10 -11.67
N GLU A 131 4.07 14.71 -11.14
CA GLU A 131 5.32 14.99 -11.85
C GLU A 131 5.97 13.71 -12.43
N ILE A 132 6.04 12.63 -11.63
CA ILE A 132 6.59 11.35 -12.09
C ILE A 132 5.75 10.77 -13.23
N LEU A 133 4.42 10.81 -13.12
CA LEU A 133 3.54 10.24 -14.13
C LEU A 133 3.55 11.07 -15.43
N GLU A 134 3.69 12.38 -15.34
CA GLU A 134 3.82 13.28 -16.51
C GLU A 134 5.13 13.02 -17.30
N ALA A 135 6.18 12.58 -16.62
CA ALA A 135 7.45 12.23 -17.25
C ALA A 135 7.46 10.83 -17.90
N LEU A 136 6.43 9.99 -17.67
CA LEU A 136 6.38 8.62 -18.18
C LEU A 136 5.49 8.51 -19.42
N PRO A 137 5.94 7.83 -20.50
CA PRO A 137 5.17 7.67 -21.72
C PRO A 137 3.91 6.83 -21.45
N GLY A 138 2.75 7.31 -21.93
CA GLY A 138 1.48 6.57 -21.82
C GLY A 138 0.89 6.45 -20.43
N ALA A 139 1.56 6.94 -19.37
CA ALA A 139 1.08 6.82 -18.02
C ALA A 139 -0.25 7.58 -17.80
N ARG A 140 -1.18 6.94 -17.08
CA ARG A 140 -2.45 7.58 -16.71
C ARG A 140 -2.19 8.77 -15.78
N GLN A 141 -2.60 9.96 -16.23
CA GLN A 141 -2.38 11.21 -15.53
C GLN A 141 -3.35 11.39 -14.34
N VAL A 142 -2.90 12.11 -13.32
CA VAL A 142 -3.72 12.49 -12.18
C VAL A 142 -4.56 13.72 -12.53
N SER A 143 -5.88 13.66 -12.32
CA SER A 143 -6.78 14.78 -12.57
C SER A 143 -6.56 15.93 -11.58
N ASP A 144 -6.80 17.18 -12.02
CA ASP A 144 -6.72 18.35 -11.13
C ASP A 144 -7.77 18.30 -10.02
N PHE A 145 -8.90 17.63 -10.28
CA PHE A 145 -9.89 17.34 -9.24
C PHE A 145 -9.31 16.48 -8.13
N MET A 146 -8.60 15.40 -8.48
CA MET A 146 -7.98 14.53 -7.50
C MET A 146 -6.84 15.25 -6.76
N VAL A 147 -6.03 16.04 -7.47
CA VAL A 147 -4.98 16.87 -6.84
C VAL A 147 -5.58 17.80 -5.78
N SER A 148 -6.62 18.55 -6.14
CA SER A 148 -7.28 19.49 -5.22
C SER A 148 -7.85 18.78 -3.99
N ARG A 149 -8.44 17.61 -4.21
CA ARG A 149 -9.07 16.80 -3.16
C ARG A 149 -8.05 16.19 -2.20
N GLU A 150 -6.93 15.69 -2.71
CA GLU A 150 -5.81 15.19 -1.92
C GLU A 150 -5.21 16.30 -1.04
N LEU A 151 -4.90 17.46 -1.62
CA LEU A 151 -4.35 18.59 -0.87
C LEU A 151 -5.30 19.06 0.24
N ALA A 152 -6.60 19.13 -0.04
CA ALA A 152 -7.61 19.45 0.97
C ALA A 152 -7.69 18.36 2.06
N GLY A 153 -7.51 17.09 1.70
CA GLY A 153 -7.44 15.97 2.62
C GLY A 153 -6.23 16.07 3.55
N TYR A 154 -5.04 16.36 3.03
CA TYR A 154 -3.82 16.55 3.84
C TYR A 154 -3.97 17.68 4.84
N ALA A 155 -4.61 18.80 4.43
CA ALA A 155 -4.88 19.91 5.33
C ALA A 155 -5.82 19.51 6.47
N LEU A 156 -6.85 18.70 6.17
CA LEU A 156 -7.87 18.25 7.13
C LEU A 156 -7.35 17.22 8.13
N ALA A 157 -6.49 16.32 7.69
CA ALA A 157 -6.00 15.19 8.46
C ALA A 157 -5.28 15.63 9.74
N ASP A 158 -5.45 14.86 10.80
CA ASP A 158 -4.61 14.94 12.00
C ASP A 158 -3.31 14.16 11.75
N HIS A 159 -3.41 12.99 11.13
CA HIS A 159 -2.25 12.18 10.74
C HIS A 159 -2.36 11.68 9.30
N ILE A 160 -1.20 11.59 8.63
CA ILE A 160 -1.05 11.03 7.27
C ILE A 160 -0.18 9.78 7.39
N ILE A 161 -0.77 8.62 7.15
CA ILE A 161 -0.09 7.34 7.27
C ILE A 161 0.62 7.03 5.94
N ALA A 162 1.94 7.02 5.98
CA ALA A 162 2.80 6.67 4.85
C ALA A 162 3.25 5.21 4.96
N PRO A 163 3.13 4.40 3.89
CA PRO A 163 3.52 3.00 3.93
C PRO A 163 5.03 2.78 3.80
N SER A 164 5.80 3.80 3.39
CA SER A 164 7.24 3.70 3.20
C SER A 164 7.95 5.04 3.43
N ILE A 165 9.25 4.96 3.71
CA ILE A 165 10.15 6.11 3.81
C ILE A 165 10.13 6.91 2.52
N HIS A 166 10.19 6.25 1.37
CA HIS A 166 10.09 6.86 0.05
C HIS A 166 8.82 7.72 -0.13
N VAL A 167 7.68 7.26 0.39
CA VAL A 167 6.44 8.05 0.42
C VAL A 167 6.58 9.21 1.41
N ALA A 168 7.07 8.99 2.62
CA ALA A 168 7.22 10.02 3.64
C ALA A 168 8.15 11.16 3.17
N GLU A 169 9.30 10.83 2.59
CA GLU A 169 10.26 11.80 2.05
C GLU A 169 9.65 12.69 0.96
N SER A 170 8.68 12.20 0.22
CA SER A 170 8.00 13.00 -0.80
C SER A 170 7.21 14.19 -0.24
N PHE A 171 6.93 14.21 1.05
CA PHE A 171 6.25 15.31 1.74
C PHE A 171 7.20 16.40 2.26
N ALA A 172 8.51 16.20 2.20
CA ALA A 172 9.50 17.14 2.71
C ALA A 172 9.31 18.60 2.23
N PRO A 173 8.90 18.87 0.96
CA PRO A 173 8.63 20.24 0.50
C PRO A 173 7.41 20.90 1.17
N TRP A 174 6.60 20.15 1.92
CA TRP A 174 5.38 20.64 2.58
C TRP A 174 5.42 20.42 4.10
N PRO A 175 6.14 21.28 4.86
CA PRO A 175 6.42 21.04 6.30
C PRO A 175 5.16 20.82 7.16
N LYS A 176 4.05 21.53 6.86
CA LYS A 176 2.78 21.35 7.59
C LYS A 176 2.16 19.96 7.40
N CYS A 177 2.37 19.33 6.25
CA CYS A 177 1.92 17.98 5.98
C CYS A 177 2.95 16.96 6.51
N ALA A 178 4.25 17.25 6.34
CA ALA A 178 5.34 16.42 6.85
C ALA A 178 5.27 16.20 8.37
N ALA A 179 4.88 17.24 9.12
CA ALA A 179 4.69 17.16 10.58
C ALA A 179 3.57 16.19 11.02
N LYS A 180 2.67 15.80 10.11
CA LYS A 180 1.56 14.87 10.39
C LYS A 180 1.86 13.43 9.96
N LEU A 181 3.04 13.19 9.39
CA LEU A 181 3.39 11.88 8.84
C LEU A 181 3.64 10.84 9.93
N VAL A 182 3.08 9.68 9.71
CA VAL A 182 3.33 8.47 10.49
C VAL A 182 3.74 7.36 9.53
N LEU A 183 4.94 6.84 9.72
CA LEU A 183 5.44 5.73 8.92
C LEU A 183 4.91 4.40 9.46
N ASN A 184 4.16 3.68 8.65
CA ASN A 184 3.72 2.33 9.00
C ASN A 184 3.75 1.40 7.78
N PRO A 185 4.81 0.60 7.61
CA PRO A 185 4.96 -0.35 6.52
C PRO A 185 3.84 -1.39 6.51
N LEU A 186 3.29 -1.67 5.30
CA LEU A 186 2.15 -2.56 5.13
C LEU A 186 2.50 -4.01 5.47
N GLY A 187 1.48 -4.77 5.84
CA GLY A 187 1.59 -6.19 6.13
C GLY A 187 1.33 -7.11 4.94
N VAL A 188 1.45 -8.43 5.19
CA VAL A 188 1.09 -9.52 4.28
C VAL A 188 0.34 -10.61 5.04
N ASP A 189 -0.51 -11.37 4.36
CA ASP A 189 -1.15 -12.55 4.93
C ASP A 189 -0.17 -13.74 4.94
N LEU A 190 0.42 -14.01 6.11
CA LEU A 190 1.43 -15.05 6.25
C LEU A 190 0.86 -16.47 6.06
N ALA A 191 -0.42 -16.69 6.30
CA ALA A 191 -1.06 -17.98 6.08
C ALA A 191 -1.27 -18.24 4.59
N GLN A 192 -1.55 -17.19 3.83
CA GLN A 192 -1.73 -17.25 2.37
C GLN A 192 -0.39 -17.44 1.63
N PHE A 193 0.71 -16.91 2.16
CA PHE A 193 2.04 -16.99 1.55
C PHE A 193 2.98 -17.84 2.40
N PRO A 194 2.83 -19.19 2.42
CA PRO A 194 3.67 -20.08 3.22
C PRO A 194 5.12 -20.09 2.71
N MET A 195 6.04 -20.45 3.61
CA MET A 195 7.43 -20.69 3.23
C MET A 195 7.49 -21.79 2.16
N ARG A 196 8.15 -21.50 1.05
CA ARG A 196 8.37 -22.45 -0.02
C ARG A 196 9.36 -23.53 0.40
N GLN A 197 9.19 -24.74 -0.14
CA GLN A 197 10.26 -25.74 -0.19
C GLN A 197 11.19 -25.38 -1.36
N THR A 198 12.50 -25.39 -1.14
CA THR A 198 13.48 -25.04 -2.15
C THR A 198 13.37 -26.03 -3.33
N SER A 199 12.87 -25.58 -4.47
CA SER A 199 12.86 -26.37 -5.69
C SER A 199 14.26 -26.36 -6.29
N LYS A 200 14.77 -27.52 -6.67
CA LYS A 200 15.96 -27.67 -7.51
C LYS A 200 15.55 -27.55 -8.99
N ALA A 201 14.96 -26.40 -9.37
CA ALA A 201 14.60 -26.19 -10.76
C ALA A 201 15.87 -26.03 -11.62
N GLU A 202 15.88 -26.63 -12.80
CA GLU A 202 17.01 -26.58 -13.71
C GLU A 202 17.26 -25.20 -14.31
N GLN A 203 16.19 -24.37 -14.43
CA GLN A 203 16.27 -23.02 -14.99
C GLN A 203 16.03 -21.95 -13.92
N LEU A 204 16.98 -21.01 -13.77
CA LEU A 204 16.85 -19.87 -12.86
C LEU A 204 15.72 -18.93 -13.31
N THR A 205 14.75 -18.72 -12.44
CA THR A 205 13.53 -17.96 -12.73
C THR A 205 13.44 -16.75 -11.83
N VAL A 206 13.32 -15.57 -12.45
CA VAL A 206 12.98 -14.30 -11.83
C VAL A 206 11.48 -14.07 -11.95
N LEU A 207 10.83 -13.71 -10.87
CA LEU A 207 9.39 -13.38 -10.83
C LEU A 207 9.19 -11.88 -10.70
N PHE A 208 8.28 -11.33 -11.50
CA PHE A 208 7.70 -10.01 -11.34
C PHE A 208 6.16 -10.14 -11.26
N VAL A 209 5.56 -9.60 -10.19
CA VAL A 209 4.10 -9.58 -9.98
C VAL A 209 3.61 -8.15 -9.93
N GLY A 210 2.67 -7.80 -10.80
CA GLY A 210 2.05 -6.48 -10.86
C GLY A 210 1.72 -6.03 -12.27
N GLN A 211 1.29 -4.79 -12.41
CA GLN A 211 0.98 -4.17 -13.69
C GLN A 211 2.26 -3.99 -14.51
N TRP A 212 2.23 -4.41 -15.78
CA TRP A 212 3.36 -4.26 -16.71
C TRP A 212 3.37 -2.84 -17.27
N SER A 213 4.10 -1.94 -16.60
CA SER A 213 4.08 -0.52 -16.93
C SER A 213 5.44 0.16 -16.74
N TYR A 214 5.66 1.27 -17.45
CA TYR A 214 6.87 2.09 -17.28
C TYR A 214 7.07 2.58 -15.85
N ARG A 215 5.99 2.87 -15.13
CA ARG A 215 6.06 3.23 -13.71
C ARG A 215 6.68 2.11 -12.87
N LYS A 216 6.41 0.86 -13.22
CA LYS A 216 7.00 -0.34 -12.57
C LYS A 216 8.40 -0.68 -13.08
N GLY A 217 8.96 0.11 -14.01
CA GLY A 217 10.32 -0.04 -14.51
C GLY A 217 10.54 -1.31 -15.33
N VAL A 218 9.50 -1.79 -16.03
CA VAL A 218 9.58 -3.04 -16.80
C VAL A 218 10.57 -2.93 -17.97
N ASP A 219 10.76 -1.76 -18.54
CA ASP A 219 11.79 -1.48 -19.56
C ASP A 219 13.21 -1.64 -19.00
N VAL A 220 13.46 -1.17 -17.77
CA VAL A 220 14.72 -1.35 -17.04
C VAL A 220 14.93 -2.83 -16.71
N LEU A 221 13.88 -3.52 -16.27
CA LEU A 221 13.90 -4.95 -15.98
C LEU A 221 14.21 -5.75 -17.25
N CYS A 222 13.57 -5.46 -18.38
CA CYS A 222 13.87 -6.11 -19.65
C CYS A 222 15.33 -5.88 -20.09
N ALA A 223 15.83 -4.66 -19.98
CA ALA A 223 17.22 -4.34 -20.33
C ALA A 223 18.23 -5.08 -19.44
N ALA A 224 17.92 -5.32 -18.17
CA ALA A 224 18.73 -6.12 -17.26
C ALA A 224 18.68 -7.62 -17.63
N ILE A 225 17.48 -8.17 -17.83
CA ILE A 225 17.28 -9.60 -18.13
C ILE A 225 17.87 -10.01 -19.48
N ARG A 226 17.82 -9.16 -20.51
CA ARG A 226 18.48 -9.44 -21.82
C ARG A 226 19.97 -9.68 -21.70
N GLN A 227 20.62 -9.17 -20.65
CA GLN A 227 22.04 -9.40 -20.38
C GLN A 227 22.29 -10.68 -19.55
N LEU A 228 21.24 -11.43 -19.20
CA LEU A 228 21.28 -12.67 -18.42
C LEU A 228 20.60 -13.81 -19.20
N PRO A 229 21.20 -14.33 -20.26
CA PRO A 229 20.53 -15.23 -21.22
C PRO A 229 20.08 -16.58 -20.63
N THR A 230 20.61 -16.98 -19.48
CA THR A 230 20.22 -18.22 -18.78
C THR A 230 19.08 -18.01 -17.79
N VAL A 231 18.64 -16.76 -17.59
CA VAL A 231 17.61 -16.38 -16.62
C VAL A 231 16.29 -16.22 -17.35
N LYS A 232 15.24 -16.88 -16.84
CA LYS A 232 13.87 -16.71 -17.28
C LYS A 232 13.17 -15.64 -16.44
N LEU A 233 12.42 -14.74 -17.08
CA LEU A 233 11.51 -13.81 -16.41
C LEU A 233 10.07 -14.29 -16.54
N VAL A 234 9.41 -14.50 -15.41
CA VAL A 234 7.97 -14.77 -15.35
C VAL A 234 7.27 -13.53 -14.83
N HIS A 235 6.32 -13.02 -15.60
CA HIS A 235 5.44 -11.92 -15.23
C HIS A 235 4.03 -12.43 -14.93
N VAL A 236 3.45 -11.96 -13.82
CA VAL A 236 2.05 -12.21 -13.45
C VAL A 236 1.34 -10.89 -13.20
N GLY A 237 0.37 -10.56 -14.05
CA GLY A 237 -0.41 -9.32 -13.93
C GLY A 237 -0.92 -8.80 -15.25
N THR A 238 -1.57 -7.65 -15.23
CA THR A 238 -2.11 -7.00 -16.43
C THR A 238 -1.03 -6.29 -17.24
N LEU A 239 -1.10 -6.37 -18.56
CA LEU A 239 -0.32 -5.52 -19.45
C LEU A 239 -0.98 -4.12 -19.52
N ASP A 240 -0.15 -3.06 -19.49
CA ASP A 240 -0.64 -1.68 -19.49
C ASP A 240 0.09 -0.84 -20.55
N ASP A 241 0.89 0.13 -20.16
CA ASP A 241 1.49 1.15 -21.03
C ASP A 241 2.82 0.76 -21.68
N ALA A 242 3.40 -0.39 -21.30
CA ALA A 242 4.66 -0.88 -21.85
C ALA A 242 4.48 -2.16 -22.67
N PRO A 243 5.21 -2.32 -23.82
CA PRO A 243 5.13 -3.55 -24.62
C PRO A 243 5.73 -4.73 -23.87
N PHE A 244 5.12 -5.90 -24.00
CA PHE A 244 5.69 -7.15 -23.48
C PHE A 244 6.67 -7.75 -24.49
N PRO A 245 7.88 -8.22 -24.08
CA PRO A 245 8.86 -8.82 -24.98
C PRO A 245 8.37 -10.15 -25.59
N GLY A 246 8.79 -10.43 -26.82
CA GLY A 246 8.44 -11.66 -27.52
C GLY A 246 9.53 -12.77 -27.45
N GLU A 247 10.66 -12.52 -26.78
CA GLU A 247 11.76 -13.48 -26.69
C GLU A 247 11.41 -14.66 -25.75
N PRO A 248 11.89 -15.89 -26.02
CA PRO A 248 11.49 -17.10 -25.26
C PRO A 248 11.81 -17.09 -23.77
N GLN A 249 12.73 -16.22 -23.35
CA GLN A 249 13.09 -16.08 -21.92
C GLN A 249 12.03 -15.31 -21.11
N TYR A 250 11.02 -14.72 -21.76
CA TYR A 250 9.93 -13.98 -21.10
C TYR A 250 8.63 -14.78 -21.17
N GLU A 251 8.00 -14.95 -20.01
CA GLU A 251 6.71 -15.62 -19.88
C GLU A 251 5.72 -14.69 -19.21
N HIS A 252 4.51 -14.58 -19.76
CA HIS A 252 3.45 -13.74 -19.23
C HIS A 252 2.25 -14.58 -18.84
N HIS A 253 1.73 -14.28 -17.65
CA HIS A 253 0.44 -14.74 -17.16
C HIS A 253 -0.43 -13.52 -16.85
N ASP A 254 -1.67 -13.54 -17.30
CA ASP A 254 -2.67 -12.52 -16.97
C ASP A 254 -2.90 -12.41 -15.48
N HIS A 255 -3.73 -11.44 -15.09
CA HIS A 255 -4.11 -11.27 -13.69
C HIS A 255 -4.73 -12.54 -13.12
N VAL A 256 -4.11 -13.09 -12.08
CA VAL A 256 -4.61 -14.24 -11.33
C VAL A 256 -5.22 -13.80 -10.00
N PRO A 257 -6.18 -14.56 -9.44
CA PRO A 257 -6.65 -14.35 -8.09
C PRO A 257 -5.51 -14.38 -7.08
N GLN A 258 -5.57 -13.56 -6.05
CA GLN A 258 -4.51 -13.52 -5.02
C GLN A 258 -4.24 -14.89 -4.37
N MET A 259 -5.26 -15.75 -4.30
CA MET A 259 -5.14 -17.10 -3.73
C MET A 259 -4.24 -18.02 -4.55
N ASP A 260 -4.02 -17.73 -5.84
CA ASP A 260 -3.21 -18.53 -6.77
C ASP A 260 -1.77 -18.00 -6.87
N LEU A 261 -1.49 -16.80 -6.34
CA LEU A 261 -0.15 -16.21 -6.35
C LEU A 261 0.93 -17.04 -5.62
N PRO A 262 0.63 -17.75 -4.51
CA PRO A 262 1.63 -18.54 -3.80
C PRO A 262 2.37 -19.55 -4.67
N ASP A 263 1.72 -20.14 -5.66
CA ASP A 263 2.33 -21.11 -6.57
C ASP A 263 3.42 -20.47 -7.44
N TYR A 264 3.21 -19.24 -7.92
CA TYR A 264 4.21 -18.47 -8.65
C TYR A 264 5.41 -18.10 -7.79
N TYR A 265 5.16 -17.68 -6.53
CA TYR A 265 6.27 -17.43 -5.60
C TYR A 265 7.03 -18.71 -5.27
N ALA A 266 6.34 -19.85 -5.12
CA ALA A 266 6.98 -21.13 -4.85
C ALA A 266 7.86 -21.62 -6.01
N ALA A 267 7.46 -21.37 -7.27
CA ALA A 267 8.17 -21.77 -8.48
C ALA A 267 9.38 -20.86 -8.80
N ALA A 268 9.44 -19.65 -8.26
CA ALA A 268 10.49 -18.68 -8.58
C ALA A 268 11.75 -18.86 -7.71
N HIS A 269 12.87 -18.32 -8.18
CA HIS A 269 14.15 -18.29 -7.46
C HIS A 269 14.43 -16.94 -6.84
N LEU A 270 14.01 -15.86 -7.51
CA LEU A 270 14.23 -14.49 -7.11
C LEU A 270 12.99 -13.65 -7.46
N PHE A 271 12.62 -12.72 -6.59
CA PHE A 271 11.60 -11.72 -6.88
C PHE A 271 12.27 -10.39 -7.23
N VAL A 272 11.78 -9.70 -8.28
CA VAL A 272 12.32 -8.41 -8.70
C VAL A 272 11.21 -7.36 -8.82
N LEU A 273 11.44 -6.16 -8.27
CA LEU A 273 10.56 -4.99 -8.41
C LEU A 273 11.39 -3.75 -8.79
N ALA A 274 11.48 -3.48 -10.08
CA ALA A 274 12.31 -2.41 -10.66
C ALA A 274 11.63 -1.02 -10.68
N SER A 275 10.62 -0.79 -9.84
CA SER A 275 9.74 0.38 -9.90
C SER A 275 10.48 1.71 -9.84
N ARG A 276 10.09 2.64 -10.72
CA ARG A 276 10.45 4.06 -10.63
C ARG A 276 9.70 4.76 -9.51
N GLU A 277 8.52 4.25 -9.18
CA GLU A 277 7.70 4.67 -8.06
C GLU A 277 6.72 3.55 -7.67
N ASP A 278 6.74 3.19 -6.40
CA ASP A 278 5.72 2.35 -5.77
C ASP A 278 5.54 2.82 -4.32
N GLY A 279 4.31 3.01 -3.89
CA GLY A 279 4.06 3.45 -2.52
C GLY A 279 4.66 2.52 -1.46
N PHE A 280 4.61 1.20 -1.72
CA PHE A 280 5.25 0.20 -0.86
C PHE A 280 5.65 -1.07 -1.64
N GLY A 281 4.76 -1.57 -2.51
CA GLY A 281 4.93 -2.85 -3.17
C GLY A 281 4.70 -4.02 -2.22
N VAL A 282 3.44 -4.28 -1.83
CA VAL A 282 3.06 -5.41 -0.95
C VAL A 282 3.59 -6.74 -1.47
N VAL A 283 3.79 -6.87 -2.78
CA VAL A 283 4.41 -8.04 -3.45
C VAL A 283 5.83 -8.35 -2.94
N LEU A 284 6.57 -7.34 -2.43
CA LEU A 284 7.87 -7.55 -1.76
C LEU A 284 7.69 -8.36 -0.46
N SER A 285 6.70 -7.97 0.35
CA SER A 285 6.37 -8.69 1.59
C SER A 285 5.85 -10.10 1.29
N GLN A 286 5.09 -10.29 0.20
CA GLN A 286 4.61 -11.61 -0.24
C GLN A 286 5.79 -12.51 -0.64
N ALA A 287 6.73 -11.98 -1.42
CA ALA A 287 7.93 -12.71 -1.83
C ALA A 287 8.78 -13.14 -0.63
N LEU A 288 9.05 -12.21 0.29
CA LEU A 288 9.81 -12.49 1.51
C LEU A 288 9.09 -13.48 2.43
N ALA A 289 7.79 -13.34 2.62
CA ALA A 289 6.97 -14.27 3.40
C ALA A 289 7.01 -15.68 2.81
N SER A 290 7.09 -15.80 1.49
CA SER A 290 7.26 -17.08 0.77
C SER A 290 8.72 -17.60 0.77
N GLY A 291 9.66 -16.88 1.40
CA GLY A 291 11.07 -17.29 1.47
C GLY A 291 11.91 -16.97 0.24
N LEU A 292 11.43 -16.07 -0.65
CA LEU A 292 12.22 -15.56 -1.75
C LEU A 292 13.17 -14.45 -1.30
N ARG A 293 14.33 -14.39 -1.95
CA ARG A 293 15.15 -13.17 -1.96
C ARG A 293 14.52 -12.14 -2.91
N VAL A 294 14.84 -10.88 -2.65
CA VAL A 294 14.26 -9.76 -3.35
C VAL A 294 15.35 -8.84 -3.90
N VAL A 295 15.18 -8.40 -5.14
CA VAL A 295 15.88 -7.22 -5.67
C VAL A 295 14.85 -6.15 -5.95
N CYS A 296 15.03 -4.96 -5.41
CA CYS A 296 14.08 -3.87 -5.63
C CYS A 296 14.79 -2.52 -5.67
N THR A 297 14.07 -1.49 -6.13
CA THR A 297 14.61 -0.14 -6.09
C THR A 297 14.39 0.52 -4.72
N GLU A 298 15.16 1.54 -4.42
CA GLU A 298 14.98 2.39 -3.24
C GLU A 298 13.64 3.14 -3.22
N ARG A 299 12.94 3.22 -4.37
CA ARG A 299 11.62 3.86 -4.51
C ARG A 299 10.46 2.88 -4.32
N THR A 300 10.64 1.96 -3.40
CA THR A 300 9.68 0.94 -2.96
C THR A 300 9.72 0.79 -1.44
N GLY A 301 8.97 -0.14 -0.86
CA GLY A 301 9.04 -0.50 0.56
C GLY A 301 10.25 -1.38 0.93
N GLY A 302 11.16 -1.67 0.00
CA GLY A 302 12.35 -2.49 0.28
C GLY A 302 13.20 -1.98 1.45
N PRO A 303 13.60 -0.69 1.47
CA PRO A 303 14.32 -0.08 2.59
C PRO A 303 13.59 -0.22 3.92
N ASP A 304 12.25 -0.11 3.91
CA ASP A 304 11.41 -0.22 5.10
C ASP A 304 11.40 -1.65 5.65
N LEU A 305 11.31 -2.65 4.77
CA LEU A 305 11.32 -4.06 5.14
C LEU A 305 12.66 -4.48 5.74
N VAL A 306 13.77 -3.94 5.22
CA VAL A 306 15.10 -4.13 5.82
C VAL A 306 15.12 -3.62 7.26
N ARG A 307 14.62 -2.41 7.52
CA ARG A 307 14.58 -1.82 8.87
C ARG A 307 13.62 -2.55 9.80
N LEU A 308 12.41 -2.85 9.30
CA LEU A 308 11.34 -3.46 10.10
C LEU A 308 11.70 -4.87 10.58
N ALA A 309 12.22 -5.69 9.69
CA ALA A 309 12.47 -7.11 9.98
C ALA A 309 13.94 -7.46 10.24
N GLY A 310 14.88 -6.55 9.92
CA GLY A 310 16.31 -6.82 10.05
C GLY A 310 16.87 -7.77 8.99
N ILE A 311 16.26 -7.79 7.79
CA ILE A 311 16.50 -8.79 6.74
C ILE A 311 17.35 -8.27 5.56
N ALA A 312 18.30 -7.38 5.81
CA ALA A 312 19.18 -6.81 4.79
C ALA A 312 19.85 -7.88 3.89
N ARG A 313 20.12 -9.07 4.44
CA ARG A 313 20.71 -10.19 3.70
C ARG A 313 19.80 -10.77 2.62
N LEU A 314 18.50 -10.53 2.70
CA LEU A 314 17.49 -11.08 1.75
C LEU A 314 17.05 -10.07 0.71
N ILE A 315 17.40 -8.81 0.84
CA ILE A 315 16.95 -7.71 -0.02
C ILE A 315 18.16 -6.97 -0.58
N LYS A 316 18.28 -6.92 -1.90
CA LYS A 316 19.22 -6.00 -2.57
C LYS A 316 18.46 -4.79 -3.08
N ILE A 317 18.94 -3.60 -2.72
CA ILE A 317 18.34 -2.33 -3.10
C ILE A 317 19.22 -1.67 -4.13
N VAL A 318 18.62 -1.22 -5.24
CA VAL A 318 19.32 -0.55 -6.35
C VAL A 318 18.68 0.80 -6.67
N PRO A 319 19.41 1.73 -7.30
CA PRO A 319 18.81 2.96 -7.83
C PRO A 319 17.76 2.64 -8.91
N PRO A 320 16.67 3.44 -9.02
CA PRO A 320 15.70 3.28 -10.08
C PRO A 320 16.26 3.74 -11.42
N GLY A 321 15.86 3.09 -12.52
CA GLY A 321 16.26 3.48 -13.88
C GLY A 321 17.65 2.95 -14.31
N GLU A 322 18.34 2.17 -13.49
CA GLU A 322 19.72 1.71 -13.73
C GLU A 322 19.75 0.20 -14.10
N PRO A 323 19.67 -0.17 -15.39
CA PRO A 323 19.58 -1.56 -15.80
C PRO A 323 20.84 -2.36 -15.48
N ASN A 324 22.02 -1.76 -15.48
CA ASN A 324 23.27 -2.47 -15.15
C ASN A 324 23.33 -2.80 -13.65
N ALA A 325 22.99 -1.85 -12.77
CA ALA A 325 22.91 -2.09 -11.33
C ALA A 325 21.87 -3.17 -11.00
N LEU A 326 20.72 -3.15 -11.69
CA LEU A 326 19.69 -4.16 -11.54
C LEU A 326 20.17 -5.55 -11.99
N ARG A 327 20.84 -5.65 -13.16
CA ARG A 327 21.45 -6.89 -13.67
C ARG A 327 22.43 -7.47 -12.66
N ASP A 328 23.35 -6.66 -12.14
CA ASP A 328 24.40 -7.12 -11.23
C ASP A 328 23.81 -7.62 -9.90
N ALA A 329 22.80 -6.92 -9.38
CA ALA A 329 22.07 -7.33 -8.19
C ALA A 329 21.31 -8.65 -8.41
N ILE A 330 20.67 -8.85 -9.58
CA ILE A 330 20.00 -10.10 -9.94
C ILE A 330 21.03 -11.24 -10.03
N ALA A 331 22.09 -11.06 -10.81
CA ALA A 331 23.14 -12.08 -11.02
C ALA A 331 23.75 -12.53 -9.69
N GLN A 332 24.13 -11.58 -8.84
CA GLN A 332 24.69 -11.88 -7.53
C GLN A 332 23.68 -12.57 -6.61
N SER A 333 22.41 -12.14 -6.59
CA SER A 333 21.37 -12.78 -5.78
C SER A 333 21.13 -14.24 -6.17
N LEU A 334 21.15 -14.53 -7.46
CA LEU A 334 21.03 -15.89 -7.99
C LEU A 334 22.28 -16.74 -7.68
N SER A 335 23.49 -16.17 -7.80
CA SER A 335 24.75 -16.84 -7.40
C SER A 335 24.79 -17.17 -5.91
N ASP A 336 24.33 -16.25 -5.07
CA ASP A 336 24.24 -16.45 -3.62
C ASP A 336 23.26 -17.58 -3.24
N LEU A 337 22.25 -17.88 -4.06
CA LEU A 337 21.34 -19.02 -3.88
C LEU A 337 22.02 -20.35 -4.11
N THR A 338 22.81 -20.45 -5.18
CA THR A 338 23.52 -21.69 -5.52
C THR A 338 24.61 -22.03 -4.50
N ASN A 339 25.24 -21.02 -3.93
CA ASN A 339 26.31 -21.18 -2.94
C ASN A 339 25.80 -21.36 -1.50
N SER A 340 24.46 -21.37 -1.27
CA SER A 340 23.83 -21.49 0.07
C SER A 340 24.41 -20.53 1.12
N SER A 341 24.93 -19.38 0.70
CA SER A 341 25.72 -18.46 1.53
C SER A 341 24.88 -17.58 2.48
N VAL A 342 23.56 -17.56 2.33
CA VAL A 342 22.67 -16.65 3.07
C VAL A 342 21.56 -17.43 3.74
N SER A 343 21.42 -17.23 5.06
CA SER A 343 20.34 -17.83 5.85
C SER A 343 18.96 -17.37 5.38
N PRO A 344 17.96 -18.26 5.31
CA PRO A 344 16.58 -17.90 4.99
C PRO A 344 15.96 -16.97 6.06
N ILE A 345 14.79 -16.42 5.77
CA ILE A 345 14.01 -15.68 6.75
C ILE A 345 13.56 -16.64 7.87
N ASN A 346 13.71 -16.22 9.12
CA ASN A 346 13.22 -16.97 10.26
C ASN A 346 11.80 -16.51 10.67
N ASP A 347 11.14 -17.29 11.56
CA ASP A 347 9.76 -17.02 11.96
C ASP A 347 9.59 -15.67 12.67
N SER A 348 10.55 -15.23 13.49
CA SER A 348 10.50 -13.94 14.17
C SER A 348 10.56 -12.77 13.16
N GLU A 349 11.46 -12.84 12.20
CA GLU A 349 11.57 -11.86 11.11
C GLU A 349 10.32 -11.86 10.23
N ARG A 350 9.84 -13.05 9.88
CA ARG A 350 8.65 -13.25 9.05
C ARG A 350 7.39 -12.70 9.71
N ASN A 351 7.21 -12.92 11.02
CA ASN A 351 6.05 -12.42 11.75
C ASN A 351 5.93 -10.91 11.75
N LYS A 352 7.07 -10.18 11.69
CA LYS A 352 7.08 -8.72 11.57
C LYS A 352 6.49 -8.22 10.23
N LEU A 353 6.49 -9.08 9.19
CA LEU A 353 5.89 -8.77 7.89
C LEU A 353 4.37 -8.93 7.88
N GLY A 354 3.76 -9.56 8.89
CA GLY A 354 2.35 -9.92 8.91
C GLY A 354 1.41 -8.74 9.15
N TRP A 355 0.14 -8.90 8.72
CA TRP A 355 -0.93 -7.94 9.02
C TRP A 355 -1.15 -7.75 10.52
N ARG A 356 -0.90 -8.79 11.33
CA ARG A 356 -0.99 -8.69 12.79
C ARG A 356 -0.04 -7.64 13.34
N ALA A 357 1.22 -7.67 12.95
CA ALA A 357 2.22 -6.70 13.37
C ALA A 357 1.90 -5.28 12.86
N TYR A 358 1.33 -5.15 11.65
CA TYR A 358 0.84 -3.88 11.12
C TYR A 358 -0.31 -3.31 11.97
N GLY A 359 -1.27 -4.14 12.35
CA GLY A 359 -2.39 -3.76 13.21
C GLY A 359 -1.93 -3.35 14.62
N GLU A 360 -0.97 -4.06 15.19
CA GLU A 360 -0.38 -3.75 16.50
C GLU A 360 0.32 -2.38 16.51
N ARG A 361 1.16 -2.09 15.51
CA ARG A 361 1.80 -0.78 15.34
C ARG A 361 0.77 0.34 15.18
N THR A 362 -0.30 0.09 14.40
CA THR A 362 -1.39 1.07 14.24
C THR A 362 -2.09 1.34 15.57
N LEU A 363 -2.38 0.30 16.34
CA LEU A 363 -3.06 0.41 17.63
C LEU A 363 -2.20 1.11 18.69
N GLU A 364 -0.92 0.80 18.73
CA GLU A 364 0.06 1.43 19.63
C GLU A 364 0.11 2.94 19.36
N PHE A 365 0.27 3.33 18.09
CA PHE A 365 0.23 4.72 17.67
C PHE A 365 -1.08 5.42 18.09
N MET A 366 -2.25 4.85 17.77
CA MET A 366 -3.54 5.46 18.13
C MET A 366 -3.71 5.63 19.65
N ARG A 367 -3.21 4.67 20.45
CA ARG A 367 -3.27 4.76 21.92
C ARG A 367 -2.38 5.88 22.46
N PHE A 368 -1.19 6.02 21.88
CA PHE A 368 -0.24 7.07 22.24
C PHE A 368 -0.86 8.46 21.99
N GLU A 369 -1.37 8.71 20.78
CA GLU A 369 -2.00 9.99 20.43
C GLU A 369 -3.19 10.31 21.32
N MET A 370 -4.11 9.37 21.52
CA MET A 370 -5.28 9.59 22.40
C MET A 370 -4.91 9.84 23.86
N SER A 371 -3.76 9.38 24.33
CA SER A 371 -3.28 9.67 25.68
C SER A 371 -2.72 11.09 25.79
N HIS A 372 -2.01 11.56 24.76
CA HIS A 372 -1.46 12.92 24.69
C HIS A 372 -2.58 13.97 24.58
N ASP A 373 -3.56 13.77 23.69
CA ASP A 373 -4.72 14.65 23.56
C ASP A 373 -5.48 14.82 24.90
N ARG A 374 -5.58 13.73 25.68
CA ARG A 374 -6.21 13.80 27.02
C ARG A 374 -5.38 14.61 28.01
N LEU A 375 -4.06 14.49 27.98
CA LEU A 375 -3.18 15.23 28.86
C LEU A 375 -3.18 16.72 28.51
N GLU A 376 -3.18 17.08 27.23
CA GLU A 376 -3.32 18.48 26.79
C GLU A 376 -4.67 19.08 27.17
N GLN A 377 -5.77 18.32 27.08
CA GLN A 377 -7.11 18.74 27.51
C GLN A 377 -7.26 18.80 29.03
N MET A 378 -6.43 18.09 29.80
CA MET A 378 -6.44 18.10 31.27
C MET A 378 -5.48 19.13 31.87
N GLN A 379 -4.67 19.82 31.06
CA GLN A 379 -3.93 21.01 31.52
C GLN A 379 -4.80 22.26 31.31
N PRO A 380 -5.63 22.65 32.32
CA PRO A 380 -6.33 23.94 32.25
C PRO A 380 -5.35 25.05 32.58
N ASP A 381 -5.28 26.04 31.71
CA ASP A 381 -4.91 27.43 31.98
C ASP A 381 -4.02 27.76 33.20
N TYR A 382 -2.81 27.24 33.24
CA TYR A 382 -1.79 27.87 34.11
C TYR A 382 -1.16 29.15 33.51
N ALA A 383 -1.53 29.48 32.27
CA ALA A 383 -1.04 30.69 31.59
C ALA A 383 -1.84 31.98 31.93
N SER A 384 -3.00 31.87 32.55
CA SER A 384 -3.84 33.04 32.90
C SER A 384 -3.72 33.53 34.36
N ALA A 385 -2.99 32.80 35.22
CA ALA A 385 -2.86 33.17 36.65
C ALA A 385 -1.64 34.05 36.97
N GLY A 386 -0.86 34.50 35.99
CA GLY A 386 0.42 35.22 36.14
C GLY A 386 0.38 36.72 35.84
N ARG A 387 -0.79 37.40 35.79
CA ARG A 387 -0.86 38.87 35.72
C ARG A 387 -1.64 39.45 36.91
N ILE A 388 -1.05 39.41 38.09
CA ILE A 388 -1.36 40.30 39.17
C ILE A 388 -0.09 41.05 39.53
N ARG A 389 -0.06 42.32 39.14
CA ARG A 389 0.58 43.53 39.68
C ARG A 389 2.06 43.38 40.22
N ALA A 390 2.98 44.01 39.54
CA ALA A 390 3.89 44.98 40.11
C ALA A 390 4.14 46.10 39.11
#